data_fb14e1502f6df6689dbfa8f9977d9b51
#
_entry.id   fb14e1502f6df6689dbfa8f9977d9b51
#
_cell.length_a   1.000
_cell.length_b   1.000
_cell.length_c   1.000
_cell.angle_alpha   90.00
_cell.angle_beta   90.00
_cell.angle_gamma   90.00
#
_symmetry.space_group_name_H-M   'P 1'
#
loop_
_entity.id
_entity.type
_entity.pdbx_description
1 polymer ?
#
loop_
_entity_poly.entity_id
_entity_poly.type
_entity_poly.pdbx_seq_one_letter_code
_entity_poly.pdbx_strand_id
1 'polypeptide(L)'
;ESSAASDVYKRQVEYCNQLRVPERHPYGGDLVFTAFSGSHQDAINKGLDALAQTVRPDATSEDVTWDELRDTTWEVPYLPIDPKDVGRTYEAVIRVNSQSGKGGVAYIMKTDHGINMPKAMQPEFSAVVQNITDSEGGEVNSKNMWDIFATTYLDLDTPLDLASYHIDAAEEDGEDTRVSAVVSYEGARREVQGSGNGPIAAFANALEQIGIDFEVQDYSQRARTAGDDADAACYIYADVDGTSAWGVGIAGSTTRASLEAIVSAVNRSYVKN
;
A
#
# COMPACT_ATOMS: atom_id res chain seq x y z
N GLU A 1 -4.56 -28.72 -21.99
CA GLU A 1 -5.02 -28.05 -23.25
C GLU A 1 -6.46 -27.50 -23.17
N SER A 2 -7.24 -27.95 -22.19
CA SER A 2 -8.67 -27.57 -22.06
C SER A 2 -8.91 -26.21 -21.43
N SER A 3 -8.00 -25.66 -20.64
CA SER A 3 -8.24 -24.49 -19.79
C SER A 3 -8.19 -23.16 -20.57
N ALA A 4 -7.22 -23.00 -21.46
CA ALA A 4 -7.14 -21.81 -22.32
C ALA A 4 -8.31 -21.71 -23.33
N ALA A 5 -9.01 -22.82 -23.57
CA ALA A 5 -10.15 -22.87 -24.48
C ALA A 5 -11.38 -22.15 -23.94
N SER A 6 -11.59 -22.09 -22.60
CA SER A 6 -12.84 -21.57 -22.04
C SER A 6 -13.01 -20.05 -22.26
N ASP A 7 -11.95 -19.25 -22.14
CA ASP A 7 -12.00 -17.82 -22.41
C ASP A 7 -12.08 -17.51 -23.93
N VAL A 8 -11.41 -18.32 -24.74
CA VAL A 8 -11.52 -18.24 -26.21
C VAL A 8 -12.94 -18.57 -26.65
N TYR A 9 -13.53 -19.64 -26.13
CA TYR A 9 -14.92 -19.99 -26.43
C TYR A 9 -15.92 -18.96 -25.96
N LYS A 10 -15.70 -18.35 -24.77
CA LYS A 10 -16.53 -17.25 -24.28
C LYS A 10 -16.54 -16.11 -25.28
N ARG A 11 -15.38 -15.62 -25.70
CA ARG A 11 -15.25 -14.53 -26.68
C ARG A 11 -15.87 -14.89 -28.02
N GLN A 12 -15.69 -16.14 -28.47
CA GLN A 12 -16.28 -16.62 -29.70
C GLN A 12 -17.83 -16.65 -29.64
N VAL A 13 -18.39 -17.15 -28.52
CA VAL A 13 -19.83 -17.18 -28.29
C VAL A 13 -20.40 -15.77 -28.25
N GLU A 14 -19.77 -14.85 -27.52
CA GLU A 14 -20.17 -13.45 -27.45
C GLU A 14 -20.14 -12.77 -28.83
N TYR A 15 -19.09 -13.04 -29.59
CA TYR A 15 -18.96 -12.50 -30.95
C TYR A 15 -19.98 -13.06 -31.91
N CYS A 16 -20.18 -14.38 -31.95
CA CYS A 16 -21.09 -15.02 -32.88
C CYS A 16 -22.58 -14.72 -32.59
N ASN A 17 -22.94 -14.70 -31.31
CA ASN A 17 -24.34 -14.51 -30.91
C ASN A 17 -24.69 -13.05 -30.59
N GLN A 18 -23.69 -12.15 -30.54
CA GLN A 18 -23.88 -10.74 -30.13
C GLN A 18 -24.55 -10.59 -28.77
N LEU A 19 -24.34 -11.57 -27.89
CA LEU A 19 -24.85 -11.62 -26.52
C LEU A 19 -23.70 -11.76 -25.56
N ARG A 20 -23.68 -10.95 -24.51
CA ARG A 20 -22.68 -11.05 -23.45
C ARG A 20 -22.99 -12.24 -22.53
N VAL A 21 -21.97 -13.00 -22.16
CA VAL A 21 -22.09 -14.01 -21.11
C VAL A 21 -22.37 -13.30 -19.79
N PRO A 22 -23.41 -13.69 -19.03
CA PRO A 22 -23.70 -13.09 -17.73
C PRO A 22 -22.47 -13.13 -16.81
N GLU A 23 -22.20 -12.04 -16.11
CA GLU A 23 -21.00 -11.89 -15.25
C GLU A 23 -20.88 -12.99 -14.18
N ARG A 24 -21.99 -13.56 -13.75
CA ARG A 24 -22.04 -14.69 -12.77
C ARG A 24 -22.32 -16.04 -13.42
N HIS A 25 -22.12 -16.17 -14.73
CA HIS A 25 -22.28 -17.45 -15.41
C HIS A 25 -21.29 -18.48 -14.85
N PRO A 26 -21.70 -19.71 -14.48
CA PRO A 26 -20.82 -20.73 -13.97
C PRO A 26 -19.58 -20.92 -14.86
N TYR A 27 -18.39 -20.88 -14.27
CA TYR A 27 -17.07 -20.99 -14.90
C TYR A 27 -16.71 -19.89 -15.92
N GLY A 28 -17.67 -19.37 -16.67
CA GLY A 28 -17.44 -18.41 -17.74
C GLY A 28 -17.63 -16.95 -17.36
N GLY A 29 -18.31 -16.67 -16.27
CA GLY A 29 -18.59 -15.30 -15.81
C GLY A 29 -17.36 -14.59 -15.25
N ASP A 30 -17.25 -13.28 -15.46
CA ASP A 30 -16.10 -12.51 -15.01
C ASP A 30 -16.07 -12.33 -13.49
N LEU A 31 -17.21 -12.47 -12.80
CA LEU A 31 -17.34 -12.34 -11.35
C LEU A 31 -17.35 -13.66 -10.59
N VAL A 32 -17.22 -14.82 -11.26
CA VAL A 32 -17.26 -16.13 -10.60
C VAL A 32 -16.09 -16.35 -9.65
N PHE A 33 -14.93 -15.79 -10.01
CA PHE A 33 -13.69 -15.90 -9.23
C PHE A 33 -13.36 -14.60 -8.49
N THR A 34 -14.34 -13.71 -8.31
CA THR A 34 -14.15 -12.41 -7.67
C THR A 34 -14.75 -12.42 -6.28
N ALA A 35 -13.98 -12.02 -5.29
CA ALA A 35 -14.43 -11.79 -3.93
C ALA A 35 -14.64 -10.29 -3.70
N PHE A 36 -15.84 -9.90 -3.22
CA PHE A 36 -16.21 -8.49 -2.99
C PHE A 36 -16.05 -8.08 -1.52
N SER A 37 -15.98 -9.04 -0.61
CA SER A 37 -15.85 -8.78 0.82
C SER A 37 -14.39 -8.89 1.26
N GLY A 38 -13.90 -7.90 2.01
CA GLY A 38 -12.55 -7.93 2.57
C GLY A 38 -12.25 -9.14 3.44
N SER A 39 -13.25 -9.69 4.13
CA SER A 39 -13.09 -10.95 4.89
C SER A 39 -12.92 -12.16 4.00
N HIS A 40 -13.61 -12.22 2.84
CA HIS A 40 -13.43 -13.29 1.87
C HIS A 40 -12.05 -13.21 1.21
N GLN A 41 -11.60 -12.01 0.89
CA GLN A 41 -10.27 -11.77 0.31
C GLN A 41 -9.15 -12.15 1.27
N ASP A 42 -9.27 -11.77 2.55
CA ASP A 42 -8.33 -12.19 3.60
C ASP A 42 -8.30 -13.71 3.77
N ALA A 43 -9.46 -14.37 3.69
CA ALA A 43 -9.54 -15.83 3.75
C ALA A 43 -8.92 -16.49 2.50
N ILE A 44 -9.13 -15.94 1.30
CA ILE A 44 -8.50 -16.42 0.06
C ILE A 44 -6.97 -16.29 0.17
N ASN A 45 -6.46 -15.13 0.60
CA ASN A 45 -5.02 -14.93 0.76
C ASN A 45 -4.40 -15.92 1.74
N LYS A 46 -5.02 -16.09 2.92
CA LYS A 46 -4.56 -17.07 3.90
C LYS A 46 -4.62 -18.50 3.36
N GLY A 47 -5.63 -18.81 2.54
CA GLY A 47 -5.75 -20.09 1.86
C GLY A 47 -4.66 -20.33 0.82
N LEU A 48 -4.33 -19.31 0.04
CA LEU A 48 -3.21 -19.35 -0.92
C LEU A 48 -1.86 -19.49 -0.21
N ASP A 49 -1.63 -18.76 0.89
CA ASP A 49 -0.42 -18.89 1.70
C ASP A 49 -0.33 -20.29 2.34
N ALA A 50 -1.44 -20.83 2.86
CA ALA A 50 -1.48 -22.18 3.37
C ALA A 50 -1.18 -23.23 2.28
N LEU A 51 -1.68 -23.01 1.06
CA LEU A 51 -1.36 -23.87 -0.09
C LEU A 51 0.14 -23.80 -0.44
N ALA A 52 0.74 -22.61 -0.44
CA ALA A 52 2.17 -22.43 -0.66
C ALA A 52 3.02 -23.16 0.40
N GLN A 53 2.59 -23.15 1.66
CA GLN A 53 3.25 -23.86 2.77
C GLN A 53 3.20 -25.39 2.65
N THR A 54 2.27 -25.93 1.87
CA THR A 54 2.27 -27.39 1.58
C THR A 54 3.46 -27.79 0.71
N VAL A 55 3.98 -26.86 -0.10
CA VAL A 55 5.13 -27.10 -0.98
C VAL A 55 6.44 -26.70 -0.29
N ARG A 56 6.45 -25.53 0.36
CA ARG A 56 7.63 -25.00 1.04
C ARG A 56 7.25 -24.40 2.38
N PRO A 57 7.72 -24.96 3.51
CA PRO A 57 7.47 -24.39 4.84
C PRO A 57 7.86 -22.89 4.91
N ASP A 58 7.05 -22.11 5.59
CA ASP A 58 7.21 -20.66 5.76
C ASP A 58 7.09 -19.81 4.47
N ALA A 59 6.74 -20.39 3.32
CA ALA A 59 6.47 -19.65 2.10
C ALA A 59 5.09 -18.98 2.14
N THR A 60 4.98 -17.86 1.42
CA THR A 60 3.71 -17.22 1.07
C THR A 60 3.35 -17.55 -0.38
N SER A 61 2.16 -17.20 -0.80
CA SER A 61 1.72 -17.37 -2.20
C SER A 61 2.57 -16.57 -3.20
N GLU A 62 3.33 -15.57 -2.73
CA GLU A 62 4.26 -14.78 -3.54
C GLU A 62 5.63 -15.51 -3.74
N ASP A 63 5.96 -16.45 -2.87
CA ASP A 63 7.25 -17.16 -2.86
C ASP A 63 7.27 -18.43 -3.72
N VAL A 64 6.11 -18.89 -4.19
CA VAL A 64 5.96 -20.14 -4.95
C VAL A 64 5.39 -19.88 -6.34
N THR A 65 5.88 -20.63 -7.29
CA THR A 65 5.34 -20.62 -8.66
C THR A 65 4.12 -21.52 -8.78
N TRP A 66 3.25 -21.22 -9.73
CA TRP A 66 2.06 -22.03 -9.98
C TRP A 66 2.38 -23.44 -10.50
N ASP A 67 3.53 -23.64 -11.11
CA ASP A 67 3.99 -24.97 -11.52
C ASP A 67 4.34 -25.83 -10.30
N GLU A 68 4.87 -25.22 -9.24
CA GLU A 68 5.12 -25.90 -7.95
C GLU A 68 3.82 -26.30 -7.25
N LEU A 69 2.73 -25.56 -7.44
CA LEU A 69 1.41 -25.82 -6.85
C LEU A 69 0.56 -26.81 -7.66
N ARG A 70 0.98 -27.20 -8.86
CA ARG A 70 0.17 -27.98 -9.81
C ARG A 70 -0.34 -29.30 -9.23
N ASP A 71 0.46 -29.98 -8.41
CA ASP A 71 0.17 -31.30 -7.86
C ASP A 71 -0.42 -31.22 -6.42
N THR A 72 -0.75 -30.02 -5.95
CA THR A 72 -1.35 -29.82 -4.63
C THR A 72 -2.87 -29.93 -4.72
N THR A 73 -3.50 -30.34 -3.61
CA THR A 73 -4.97 -30.34 -3.51
C THR A 73 -5.46 -28.91 -3.32
N TRP A 74 -6.38 -28.46 -4.19
CA TRP A 74 -6.96 -27.14 -4.11
C TRP A 74 -7.95 -27.02 -2.94
N GLU A 75 -7.60 -26.24 -1.92
CA GLU A 75 -8.42 -26.03 -0.70
C GLU A 75 -8.56 -24.54 -0.35
N VAL A 76 -8.50 -23.66 -1.36
CA VAL A 76 -8.61 -22.20 -1.11
C VAL A 76 -10.07 -21.84 -0.83
N PRO A 77 -10.36 -21.19 0.33
CA PRO A 77 -11.71 -20.78 0.69
C PRO A 77 -12.34 -19.86 -0.35
N TYR A 78 -13.65 -19.96 -0.56
CA TYR A 78 -14.43 -19.15 -1.51
C TYR A 78 -14.07 -19.30 -2.98
N LEU A 79 -13.05 -20.05 -3.32
CA LEU A 79 -12.69 -20.40 -4.69
C LEU A 79 -12.89 -21.92 -4.87
N PRO A 80 -14.04 -22.37 -5.36
CA PRO A 80 -14.38 -23.80 -5.41
C PRO A 80 -13.51 -24.62 -6.35
N ILE A 81 -12.82 -23.96 -7.30
CA ILE A 81 -11.83 -24.55 -8.21
C ILE A 81 -10.69 -23.57 -8.43
N ASP A 82 -9.52 -24.07 -8.82
CA ASP A 82 -8.44 -23.23 -9.27
C ASP A 82 -8.89 -22.46 -10.55
N PRO A 83 -8.87 -21.10 -10.54
CA PRO A 83 -9.20 -20.32 -11.72
C PRO A 83 -8.40 -20.70 -12.96
N LYS A 84 -7.18 -21.16 -12.80
CA LYS A 84 -6.31 -21.60 -13.91
C LYS A 84 -6.83 -22.87 -14.61
N ASP A 85 -7.52 -23.75 -13.92
CA ASP A 85 -8.12 -24.94 -14.51
C ASP A 85 -9.17 -24.59 -15.57
N VAL A 86 -9.68 -23.38 -15.53
CA VAL A 86 -10.65 -22.85 -16.49
C VAL A 86 -10.08 -21.70 -17.35
N GLY A 87 -8.74 -21.56 -17.37
CA GLY A 87 -8.05 -20.56 -18.20
C GLY A 87 -8.17 -19.13 -17.70
N ARG A 88 -8.44 -18.94 -16.40
CA ARG A 88 -8.50 -17.65 -15.74
C ARG A 88 -7.23 -17.36 -14.97
N THR A 89 -6.97 -16.09 -14.74
CA THR A 89 -5.89 -15.64 -13.86
C THR A 89 -6.46 -15.28 -12.49
N TYR A 90 -5.59 -15.20 -11.49
CA TYR A 90 -5.93 -14.71 -10.15
C TYR A 90 -6.08 -13.19 -10.07
N GLU A 91 -6.32 -12.54 -11.17
CA GLU A 91 -6.75 -11.15 -11.11
C GLU A 91 -8.06 -11.10 -10.33
N ALA A 92 -7.91 -11.05 -9.01
CA ALA A 92 -9.00 -10.65 -8.16
C ALA A 92 -9.39 -9.27 -8.64
N VAL A 93 -10.50 -9.16 -9.39
CA VAL A 93 -11.15 -7.88 -9.63
C VAL A 93 -11.71 -7.46 -8.29
N ILE A 94 -10.84 -6.94 -7.44
CA ILE A 94 -11.22 -6.39 -6.15
C ILE A 94 -11.85 -5.05 -6.46
N ARG A 95 -13.16 -5.02 -6.43
CA ARG A 95 -13.91 -3.77 -6.48
C ARG A 95 -14.17 -3.36 -5.04
N VAL A 96 -13.54 -2.29 -4.62
CA VAL A 96 -13.83 -1.68 -3.33
C VAL A 96 -15.07 -0.81 -3.49
N ASN A 97 -16.09 -1.12 -2.73
CA ASN A 97 -17.28 -0.30 -2.56
C ASN A 97 -17.41 0.10 -1.09
N SER A 98 -18.41 0.89 -0.75
CA SER A 98 -18.69 1.33 0.64
C SER A 98 -18.84 0.19 1.66
N GLN A 99 -19.04 -1.05 1.20
CA GLN A 99 -19.13 -2.25 2.03
C GLN A 99 -17.82 -3.05 2.12
N SER A 100 -16.81 -2.65 1.34
CA SER A 100 -15.49 -3.30 1.38
C SER A 100 -14.74 -2.83 2.62
N GLY A 101 -14.57 -3.70 3.59
CA GLY A 101 -13.86 -3.38 4.82
C GLY A 101 -12.36 -3.10 4.60
N LYS A 102 -11.69 -2.66 5.67
CA LYS A 102 -10.24 -2.33 5.72
C LYS A 102 -9.31 -3.35 5.05
N GLY A 103 -9.69 -4.63 5.04
CA GLY A 103 -8.89 -5.69 4.41
C GLY A 103 -8.83 -5.59 2.89
N GLY A 104 -9.92 -5.20 2.22
CA GLY A 104 -9.95 -5.04 0.77
C GLY A 104 -9.10 -3.87 0.29
N VAL A 105 -9.18 -2.73 0.99
CA VAL A 105 -8.36 -1.55 0.70
C VAL A 105 -6.87 -1.86 0.86
N ALA A 106 -6.48 -2.48 1.98
CA ALA A 106 -5.10 -2.84 2.26
C ALA A 106 -4.54 -3.86 1.25
N TYR A 107 -5.37 -4.79 0.80
CA TYR A 107 -4.99 -5.78 -0.20
C TYR A 107 -4.68 -5.13 -1.55
N ILE A 108 -5.58 -4.29 -2.09
CA ILE A 108 -5.34 -3.59 -3.36
C ILE A 108 -4.07 -2.74 -3.29
N MET A 109 -3.89 -2.00 -2.21
CA MET A 109 -2.70 -1.17 -2.04
C MET A 109 -1.42 -2.02 -2.04
N LYS A 110 -1.46 -3.21 -1.41
CA LYS A 110 -0.32 -4.13 -1.40
C LYS A 110 -0.07 -4.75 -2.78
N THR A 111 -1.09 -5.34 -3.41
CA THR A 111 -0.92 -6.15 -4.64
C THR A 111 -0.70 -5.31 -5.89
N ASP A 112 -1.44 -4.22 -6.03
CA ASP A 112 -1.43 -3.42 -7.27
C ASP A 112 -0.40 -2.29 -7.22
N HIS A 113 -0.09 -1.79 -6.00
CA HIS A 113 0.77 -0.61 -5.82
C HIS A 113 2.02 -0.88 -4.98
N GLY A 114 2.20 -2.10 -4.45
CA GLY A 114 3.33 -2.45 -3.59
C GLY A 114 3.33 -1.73 -2.23
N ILE A 115 2.18 -1.17 -1.82
CA ILE A 115 2.03 -0.41 -0.57
C ILE A 115 1.56 -1.31 0.55
N ASN A 116 2.50 -1.83 1.31
CA ASN A 116 2.21 -2.70 2.44
C ASN A 116 2.07 -1.88 3.74
N MET A 117 0.89 -1.27 3.93
CA MET A 117 0.60 -0.41 5.07
C MET A 117 0.69 -1.12 6.42
N PRO A 118 1.22 -0.47 7.48
CA PRO A 118 1.11 -0.95 8.85
C PRO A 118 -0.34 -1.26 9.23
N LYS A 119 -0.55 -2.32 10.02
CA LYS A 119 -1.91 -2.72 10.44
C LYS A 119 -2.67 -1.61 11.17
N ALA A 120 -1.95 -0.76 11.92
CA ALA A 120 -2.52 0.37 12.64
C ALA A 120 -2.96 1.52 11.72
N MET A 121 -2.33 1.66 10.53
CA MET A 121 -2.67 2.68 9.53
C MET A 121 -3.88 2.29 8.67
N GLN A 122 -4.09 0.98 8.43
CA GLN A 122 -5.13 0.47 7.53
C GLN A 122 -6.55 0.98 7.84
N PRO A 123 -7.00 1.08 9.12
CA PRO A 123 -8.31 1.63 9.45
C PRO A 123 -8.46 3.10 9.05
N GLU A 124 -7.42 3.92 9.20
CA GLU A 124 -7.45 5.33 8.84
C GLU A 124 -7.63 5.50 7.32
N PHE A 125 -6.80 4.82 6.52
CA PHE A 125 -6.92 4.92 5.08
C PHE A 125 -8.24 4.33 4.55
N SER A 126 -8.72 3.22 5.14
CA SER A 126 -10.04 2.69 4.81
C SER A 126 -11.17 3.69 5.07
N ALA A 127 -11.10 4.45 6.16
CA ALA A 127 -12.09 5.48 6.45
C ALA A 127 -12.04 6.64 5.43
N VAL A 128 -10.85 7.04 4.98
CA VAL A 128 -10.69 8.03 3.90
C VAL A 128 -11.36 7.55 2.61
N VAL A 129 -11.06 6.32 2.18
CA VAL A 129 -11.66 5.72 0.97
C VAL A 129 -13.18 5.63 1.12
N GLN A 130 -13.67 5.19 2.29
CA GLN A 130 -15.11 5.08 2.55
C GLN A 130 -15.82 6.43 2.47
N ASN A 131 -15.26 7.47 3.07
CA ASN A 131 -15.84 8.82 3.02
C ASN A 131 -15.97 9.33 1.57
N ILE A 132 -14.99 9.06 0.71
CA ILE A 132 -15.02 9.44 -0.70
C ILE A 132 -16.09 8.62 -1.45
N THR A 133 -16.12 7.31 -1.24
CA THR A 133 -17.13 6.44 -1.89
C THR A 133 -18.55 6.77 -1.47
N ASP A 134 -18.76 7.14 -0.22
CA ASP A 134 -20.08 7.52 0.29
C ASP A 134 -20.54 8.89 -0.25
N SER A 135 -19.59 9.81 -0.52
CA SER A 135 -19.89 11.15 -1.02
C SER A 135 -20.10 11.20 -2.55
N GLU A 136 -19.31 10.47 -3.31
CA GLU A 136 -19.32 10.50 -4.76
C GLU A 136 -20.21 9.40 -5.37
N GLY A 137 -20.51 8.37 -4.60
CA GLY A 137 -21.20 7.17 -5.05
C GLY A 137 -20.34 6.31 -5.98
N GLY A 138 -20.47 4.99 -5.93
CA GLY A 138 -19.83 4.09 -6.87
C GLY A 138 -18.74 3.19 -6.28
N GLU A 139 -17.97 2.61 -7.19
CA GLU A 139 -16.85 1.70 -6.88
C GLU A 139 -15.53 2.43 -7.09
N VAL A 140 -14.58 2.24 -6.18
CA VAL A 140 -13.21 2.73 -6.33
C VAL A 140 -12.38 1.62 -6.98
N ASN A 141 -11.86 1.88 -8.17
CA ASN A 141 -10.90 1.00 -8.82
C ASN A 141 -9.48 1.21 -8.26
N SER A 142 -8.56 0.31 -8.65
CA SER A 142 -7.18 0.34 -8.17
C SER A 142 -6.49 1.69 -8.44
N LYS A 143 -6.69 2.28 -9.64
CA LYS A 143 -6.11 3.58 -9.99
C LYS A 143 -6.63 4.70 -9.08
N ASN A 144 -7.95 4.80 -8.92
CA ASN A 144 -8.56 5.80 -8.05
C ASN A 144 -8.11 5.61 -6.59
N MET A 145 -7.89 4.36 -6.16
CA MET A 145 -7.35 4.04 -4.83
C MET A 145 -5.95 4.64 -4.64
N TRP A 146 -5.10 4.52 -5.67
CA TRP A 146 -3.78 5.15 -5.66
C TRP A 146 -3.88 6.68 -5.62
N ASP A 147 -4.74 7.26 -6.43
CA ASP A 147 -4.93 8.73 -6.48
C ASP A 147 -5.39 9.27 -5.11
N ILE A 148 -6.31 8.55 -4.44
CA ILE A 148 -6.74 8.86 -3.07
C ILE A 148 -5.56 8.76 -2.08
N PHE A 149 -4.75 7.70 -2.20
CA PHE A 149 -3.59 7.51 -1.33
C PHE A 149 -2.55 8.61 -1.53
N ALA A 150 -2.21 8.91 -2.77
CA ALA A 150 -1.24 9.95 -3.12
C ALA A 150 -1.69 11.32 -2.59
N THR A 151 -2.92 11.73 -2.89
CA THR A 151 -3.49 12.99 -2.39
C THR A 151 -3.55 13.05 -0.86
N THR A 152 -3.78 11.91 -0.19
CA THR A 152 -3.89 11.89 1.27
C THR A 152 -2.54 11.94 1.96
N TYR A 153 -1.49 11.32 1.39
CA TYR A 153 -0.23 11.11 2.10
C TYR A 153 1.01 11.63 1.38
N LEU A 154 1.02 11.73 0.03
CA LEU A 154 2.23 12.00 -0.73
C LEU A 154 2.27 13.41 -1.32
N ASP A 155 1.15 13.89 -1.85
CA ASP A 155 1.06 15.15 -2.59
C ASP A 155 0.76 16.33 -1.65
N LEU A 156 1.43 16.36 -0.49
CA LEU A 156 1.25 17.38 0.54
C LEU A 156 2.55 18.21 0.66
N ASP A 157 2.52 19.43 0.20
CA ASP A 157 3.66 20.35 0.18
C ASP A 157 3.48 21.57 1.11
N THR A 158 2.40 21.61 1.87
CA THR A 158 2.06 22.69 2.80
C THR A 158 1.54 22.16 4.14
N PRO A 159 1.91 22.80 5.26
CA PRO A 159 2.76 23.97 5.41
C PRO A 159 4.27 23.75 5.25
N LEU A 160 4.73 22.47 5.20
CA LEU A 160 6.13 22.07 5.17
C LEU A 160 6.47 21.34 3.86
N ASP A 161 7.59 21.72 3.22
CA ASP A 161 8.18 21.00 2.08
C ASP A 161 9.71 20.87 2.25
N LEU A 162 10.26 19.72 1.84
CA LEU A 162 11.69 19.41 1.94
C LEU A 162 12.40 19.64 0.59
N ALA A 163 13.04 20.78 0.43
CA ALA A 163 13.76 21.12 -0.80
C ALA A 163 15.08 20.35 -0.97
N SER A 164 15.89 20.27 0.07
CA SER A 164 17.15 19.51 0.06
C SER A 164 17.62 19.16 1.47
N TYR A 165 18.46 18.16 1.56
CA TYR A 165 19.08 17.77 2.83
C TYR A 165 20.51 17.24 2.63
N HIS A 166 21.30 17.31 3.68
CA HIS A 166 22.62 16.70 3.82
C HIS A 166 22.69 15.97 5.15
N ILE A 167 23.31 14.80 5.16
CA ILE A 167 23.48 13.98 6.36
C ILE A 167 24.95 13.70 6.57
N ASP A 168 25.43 14.08 7.73
CA ASP A 168 26.70 13.65 8.28
C ASP A 168 26.42 12.48 9.20
N ALA A 169 26.66 11.27 8.69
CA ALA A 169 26.48 10.05 9.47
C ALA A 169 27.51 9.98 10.59
N ALA A 170 27.12 9.40 11.73
CA ALA A 170 28.07 9.07 12.80
C ALA A 170 29.15 8.11 12.27
N GLU A 171 30.43 8.41 12.54
CA GLU A 171 31.56 7.56 12.13
C GLU A 171 31.85 6.47 13.15
N GLU A 172 31.44 6.66 14.41
CA GLU A 172 31.65 5.72 15.51
C GLU A 172 30.35 5.45 16.29
N ASP A 173 30.27 4.28 16.92
CA ASP A 173 29.15 3.95 17.81
C ASP A 173 29.06 4.92 18.99
N GLY A 174 27.93 5.60 19.13
CA GLY A 174 27.67 6.58 20.18
C GLY A 174 27.85 8.04 19.75
N GLU A 175 28.20 8.31 18.50
CA GLU A 175 28.12 9.64 17.92
C GLU A 175 26.74 9.91 17.32
N ASP A 176 26.31 11.16 17.35
CA ASP A 176 25.04 11.59 16.77
C ASP A 176 25.19 11.83 15.26
N THR A 177 24.19 11.31 14.52
CA THR A 177 23.96 11.70 13.13
C THR A 177 23.50 13.16 13.08
N ARG A 178 24.04 13.96 12.16
CA ARG A 178 23.60 15.34 11.92
C ARG A 178 22.86 15.44 10.61
N VAL A 179 21.76 16.18 10.62
CA VAL A 179 21.00 16.53 9.42
C VAL A 179 20.99 18.05 9.26
N SER A 180 21.38 18.51 8.08
CA SER A 180 21.19 19.90 7.62
C SER A 180 20.21 19.89 6.47
N ALA A 181 19.11 20.62 6.59
CA ALA A 181 18.07 20.62 5.55
C ALA A 181 17.64 22.05 5.18
N VAL A 182 17.21 22.18 3.94
CA VAL A 182 16.52 23.37 3.45
C VAL A 182 15.05 22.98 3.28
N VAL A 183 14.21 23.66 4.03
CA VAL A 183 12.76 23.43 4.00
C VAL A 183 12.03 24.71 3.59
N SER A 184 10.86 24.57 3.00
CA SER A 184 9.87 25.63 2.88
C SER A 184 8.84 25.44 3.98
N TYR A 185 8.69 26.40 4.87
CA TYR A 185 7.69 26.35 5.93
C TYR A 185 6.82 27.61 5.90
N GLU A 186 5.50 27.44 5.76
CA GLU A 186 4.54 28.53 5.56
C GLU A 186 4.93 29.48 4.41
N GLY A 187 5.48 28.90 3.33
CA GLY A 187 5.94 29.63 2.15
C GLY A 187 7.31 30.35 2.31
N ALA A 188 7.94 30.27 3.48
CA ALA A 188 9.25 30.84 3.73
C ALA A 188 10.34 29.77 3.71
N ARG A 189 11.41 29.99 2.94
CA ARG A 189 12.59 29.13 2.92
C ARG A 189 13.35 29.25 4.24
N ARG A 190 13.66 28.12 4.85
CA ARG A 190 14.39 27.99 6.11
C ARG A 190 15.53 26.97 5.97
N GLU A 191 16.65 27.26 6.60
CA GLU A 191 17.71 26.28 6.82
C GLU A 191 17.61 25.79 8.27
N VAL A 192 17.53 24.47 8.44
CA VAL A 192 17.41 23.84 9.76
C VAL A 192 18.48 22.77 9.94
N GLN A 193 18.93 22.58 11.16
CA GLN A 193 19.95 21.59 11.51
C GLN A 193 19.55 20.90 12.81
N GLY A 194 19.81 19.62 12.87
CA GLY A 194 19.55 18.84 14.09
C GLY A 194 20.50 17.66 14.19
N SER A 195 20.60 17.11 15.37
CA SER A 195 21.37 15.90 15.65
C SER A 195 20.54 14.90 16.44
N GLY A 196 20.85 13.62 16.27
CA GLY A 196 20.17 12.53 16.96
C GLY A 196 20.80 11.18 16.64
N ASN A 197 20.27 10.12 17.24
CA ASN A 197 20.78 8.75 17.07
C ASN A 197 20.60 8.18 15.64
N GLY A 198 20.04 8.95 14.72
CA GLY A 198 19.84 8.60 13.33
C GLY A 198 19.12 9.71 12.56
N PRO A 199 18.98 9.58 11.23
CA PRO A 199 18.42 10.63 10.35
C PRO A 199 17.01 11.10 10.76
N ILE A 200 16.14 10.19 11.22
CA ILE A 200 14.77 10.51 11.64
C ILE A 200 14.79 11.42 12.86
N ALA A 201 15.52 11.02 13.93
CA ALA A 201 15.63 11.81 15.14
C ALA A 201 16.34 13.15 14.89
N ALA A 202 17.40 13.14 14.08
CA ALA A 202 18.11 14.36 13.74
C ALA A 202 17.23 15.36 12.97
N PHE A 203 16.39 14.89 12.02
CA PHE A 203 15.50 15.77 11.29
C PHE A 203 14.31 16.24 12.14
N ALA A 204 13.74 15.37 12.99
CA ALA A 204 12.72 15.78 13.96
C ALA A 204 13.23 16.92 14.86
N ASN A 205 14.42 16.77 15.44
CA ASN A 205 15.07 17.81 16.26
C ASN A 205 15.40 19.09 15.46
N ALA A 206 15.66 18.96 14.14
CA ALA A 206 15.84 20.14 13.28
C ALA A 206 14.55 20.97 13.11
N LEU A 207 13.40 20.32 13.09
CA LEU A 207 12.08 20.99 12.95
C LEU A 207 11.71 21.85 14.17
N GLU A 208 12.24 21.56 15.35
CA GLU A 208 12.06 22.40 16.53
C GLU A 208 12.54 23.84 16.30
N GLN A 209 13.56 24.07 15.44
CA GLN A 209 14.06 25.40 15.11
C GLN A 209 13.03 26.29 14.38
N ILE A 210 12.04 25.66 13.76
CA ILE A 210 10.93 26.35 13.09
C ILE A 210 9.63 26.27 13.87
N GLY A 211 9.68 25.76 15.12
CA GLY A 211 8.58 25.73 16.06
C GLY A 211 7.66 24.53 15.93
N ILE A 212 8.09 23.47 15.27
CA ILE A 212 7.34 22.21 15.14
C ILE A 212 7.87 21.23 16.19
N ASP A 213 7.02 20.82 17.12
CA ASP A 213 7.28 19.72 18.06
C ASP A 213 6.86 18.40 17.42
N PHE A 214 7.83 17.48 17.22
CA PHE A 214 7.61 16.24 16.48
C PHE A 214 8.10 15.03 17.27
N GLU A 215 7.18 14.19 17.73
CA GLU A 215 7.46 12.98 18.49
C GLU A 215 7.06 11.73 17.69
N VAL A 216 8.04 10.88 17.34
CA VAL A 216 7.78 9.61 16.66
C VAL A 216 7.18 8.60 17.63
N GLN A 217 5.99 8.08 17.34
CA GLN A 217 5.31 7.04 18.12
C GLN A 217 5.45 5.65 17.50
N ASP A 218 5.46 5.54 16.17
CA ASP A 218 5.68 4.28 15.44
C ASP A 218 6.39 4.56 14.11
N TYR A 219 7.22 3.61 13.70
CA TYR A 219 8.00 3.70 12.48
C TYR A 219 8.12 2.33 11.82
N SER A 220 7.87 2.28 10.51
CA SER A 220 8.17 1.10 9.71
C SER A 220 8.57 1.47 8.29
N GLN A 221 9.42 0.64 7.69
CA GLN A 221 9.94 0.81 6.34
C GLN A 221 9.85 -0.51 5.59
N ARG A 222 9.48 -0.47 4.32
CA ARG A 222 9.30 -1.65 3.48
C ARG A 222 9.68 -1.33 2.04
N ALA A 223 10.26 -2.30 1.34
CA ALA A 223 10.42 -2.21 -0.10
C ALA A 223 9.05 -2.31 -0.80
N ARG A 224 8.83 -1.50 -1.83
CA ARG A 224 7.61 -1.55 -2.65
C ARG A 224 7.61 -2.69 -3.66
N THR A 225 8.78 -3.01 -4.18
CA THR A 225 8.99 -4.08 -5.17
C THR A 225 10.16 -4.95 -4.74
N ALA A 226 10.32 -6.10 -5.37
CA ALA A 226 11.53 -6.91 -5.20
C ALA A 226 12.65 -6.37 -6.13
N GLY A 227 13.89 -6.42 -5.67
CA GLY A 227 15.08 -6.02 -6.43
C GLY A 227 15.90 -4.91 -5.78
N ASP A 228 17.14 -4.74 -6.25
CA ASP A 228 18.11 -3.81 -5.66
C ASP A 228 17.75 -2.32 -5.91
N ASP A 229 16.95 -2.05 -6.94
CA ASP A 229 16.47 -0.70 -7.30
C ASP A 229 15.03 -0.42 -6.79
N ALA A 230 14.55 -1.20 -5.81
CA ALA A 230 13.22 -1.02 -5.28
C ALA A 230 13.08 0.29 -4.49
N ASP A 231 12.00 1.03 -4.76
CA ASP A 231 11.64 2.17 -3.91
C ASP A 231 11.33 1.69 -2.49
N ALA A 232 11.75 2.47 -1.51
CA ALA A 232 11.36 2.30 -0.13
C ALA A 232 10.09 3.09 0.18
N ALA A 233 9.13 2.45 0.85
CA ALA A 233 7.99 3.11 1.46
C ALA A 233 8.22 3.19 2.97
N CYS A 234 8.26 4.38 3.52
CA CYS A 234 8.38 4.67 4.93
C CYS A 234 7.04 5.13 5.49
N TYR A 235 6.68 4.63 6.66
CA TYR A 235 5.46 4.98 7.38
C TYR A 235 5.86 5.46 8.78
N ILE A 236 5.43 6.64 9.14
CA ILE A 236 5.67 7.23 10.47
C ILE A 236 4.34 7.59 11.09
N TYR A 237 4.10 7.16 12.31
CA TYR A 237 3.04 7.68 13.16
C TYR A 237 3.69 8.59 14.19
N ALA A 238 3.27 9.85 14.20
CA ALA A 238 3.88 10.85 15.06
C ALA A 238 2.83 11.73 15.73
N ASP A 239 3.17 12.25 16.89
CA ASP A 239 2.50 13.41 17.46
C ASP A 239 3.22 14.67 16.93
N VAL A 240 2.44 15.60 16.41
CA VAL A 240 2.91 16.88 15.87
C VAL A 240 2.10 17.98 16.56
N ASP A 241 2.74 18.74 17.42
CA ASP A 241 2.10 19.83 18.18
C ASP A 241 0.81 19.37 18.91
N GLY A 242 0.80 18.13 19.45
CA GLY A 242 -0.35 17.54 20.13
C GLY A 242 -1.40 16.89 19.22
N THR A 243 -1.14 16.81 17.91
CA THR A 243 -2.02 16.14 16.93
C THR A 243 -1.34 14.91 16.32
N SER A 244 -1.89 13.73 16.56
CA SER A 244 -1.31 12.49 16.01
C SER A 244 -1.71 12.27 14.54
N ALA A 245 -0.74 11.98 13.70
CA ALA A 245 -0.93 11.72 12.28
C ALA A 245 0.01 10.64 11.73
N TRP A 246 -0.49 9.87 10.75
CA TRP A 246 0.35 9.05 9.88
C TRP A 246 0.95 9.91 8.77
N GLY A 247 2.23 9.74 8.50
CA GLY A 247 2.90 10.25 7.32
C GLY A 247 3.51 9.12 6.51
N VAL A 248 3.60 9.32 5.20
CA VAL A 248 4.19 8.37 4.26
C VAL A 248 5.17 9.08 3.36
N GLY A 249 6.32 8.45 3.14
CA GLY A 249 7.30 8.88 2.15
C GLY A 249 7.72 7.71 1.26
N ILE A 250 7.91 7.97 -0.03
CA ILE A 250 8.30 6.96 -1.01
C ILE A 250 9.46 7.50 -1.85
N ALA A 251 10.60 6.84 -1.78
CA ALA A 251 11.77 7.21 -2.56
C ALA A 251 12.71 6.01 -2.78
N GLY A 252 13.59 6.11 -3.77
CA GLY A 252 14.67 5.12 -3.99
C GLY A 252 15.69 5.08 -2.84
N SER A 253 15.85 6.20 -2.11
CA SER A 253 16.66 6.25 -0.87
C SER A 253 15.76 6.06 0.35
N THR A 254 16.12 5.09 1.18
CA THR A 254 15.45 4.82 2.47
C THR A 254 15.44 6.04 3.38
N THR A 255 16.53 6.78 3.40
CA THR A 255 16.66 8.01 4.18
C THR A 255 15.70 9.09 3.65
N ARG A 256 15.68 9.30 2.33
CA ARG A 256 14.77 10.29 1.75
C ARG A 256 13.31 9.94 2.02
N ALA A 257 12.92 8.68 1.85
CA ALA A 257 11.57 8.20 2.18
C ALA A 257 11.22 8.47 3.64
N SER A 258 12.17 8.33 4.57
CA SER A 258 11.93 8.62 5.99
C SER A 258 11.72 10.10 6.26
N LEU A 259 12.52 10.98 5.65
CA LEU A 259 12.36 12.44 5.82
C LEU A 259 11.05 12.94 5.17
N GLU A 260 10.69 12.41 3.99
CA GLU A 260 9.41 12.71 3.34
C GLU A 260 8.22 12.21 4.17
N ALA A 261 8.34 11.08 4.87
CA ALA A 261 7.30 10.61 5.78
C ALA A 261 7.11 11.56 6.97
N ILE A 262 8.17 12.17 7.50
CA ILE A 262 8.07 13.22 8.54
C ILE A 262 7.32 14.44 7.99
N VAL A 263 7.71 14.94 6.80
CA VAL A 263 7.04 16.07 6.14
C VAL A 263 5.56 15.77 5.92
N SER A 264 5.24 14.58 5.42
CA SER A 264 3.86 14.12 5.25
C SER A 264 3.08 14.11 6.57
N ALA A 265 3.65 13.62 7.66
CA ALA A 265 2.99 13.59 8.98
C ALA A 265 2.72 15.01 9.49
N VAL A 266 3.69 15.93 9.36
CA VAL A 266 3.50 17.35 9.69
C VAL A 266 2.35 17.94 8.89
N ASN A 267 2.38 17.85 7.55
CA ASN A 267 1.34 18.43 6.71
C ASN A 267 -0.05 17.88 7.02
N ARG A 268 -0.15 16.58 7.29
CA ARG A 268 -1.41 15.94 7.65
C ARG A 268 -1.94 16.34 9.02
N SER A 269 -1.09 16.66 9.99
CA SER A 269 -1.55 17.16 11.29
C SER A 269 -2.28 18.49 11.15
N TYR A 270 -1.83 19.34 10.24
CA TYR A 270 -2.47 20.63 9.95
C TYR A 270 -3.79 20.52 9.18
N VAL A 271 -3.97 19.48 8.35
CA VAL A 271 -5.26 19.22 7.66
C VAL A 271 -6.32 18.69 8.64
N LYS A 272 -5.90 18.00 9.71
CA LYS A 272 -6.82 17.46 10.73
C LYS A 272 -7.33 18.50 11.74
N ASN A 273 -6.68 19.63 11.83
CA ASN A 273 -7.07 20.78 12.66
C ASN A 273 -7.91 21.77 11.84
#